data_2942b55b6b8f7371848dec33cf49566b
#
_entry.id   2942b55b6b8f7371848dec33cf49566b
#
_cell.length_a   1.000
_cell.length_b   1.000
_cell.length_c   1.000
_cell.angle_alpha   90.00
_cell.angle_beta   90.00
_cell.angle_gamma   90.00
#
_symmetry.space_group_name_H-M   'P 1'
#
loop_
_entity.id
_entity.type
_entity.pdbx_description
1 polymer ?
#
loop_
_entity_poly.entity_id
_entity_poly.type
_entity_poly.pdbx_seq_one_letter_code
_entity_poly.pdbx_strand_id
1 'polypeptide(L)' 'MSKDNSFTGIGFSQEHLLKLAHWKMPFGKYGGRVLIDLPEEYLFWFERKGFPAGELGELLKFCLDLKIEGLDEVVKKLRE' A
#
# COMPACT_ATOMS: atom_id res chain seq x y z
N MET A 1 4.53 -11.84 21.36
CA MET A 1 4.57 -11.75 20.99
C MET A 1 4.59 -11.76 20.20
N SER A 2 4.63 -11.57 20.07
CA SER A 2 4.74 -11.52 19.45
C SER A 2 4.59 -11.50 18.64
N LYS A 3 4.12 -11.43 18.68
CA LYS A 3 3.93 -11.49 17.83
C LYS A 3 4.22 -11.27 16.83
N ASP A 4 4.49 -11.19 16.79
CA ASP A 4 4.91 -10.94 15.97
C ASP A 4 5.15 -10.75 14.99
N ASN A 5 5.02 -10.92 15.03
CA ASN A 5 5.37 -10.59 13.94
C ASN A 5 6.26 -10.78 12.89
N SER A 6 6.01 -11.60 11.94
CA SER A 6 6.96 -11.80 10.92
C SER A 6 7.12 -10.58 10.02
N PHE A 7 6.18 -9.71 10.10
CA PHE A 7 6.25 -8.45 9.34
C PHE A 7 6.81 -7.30 10.13
N THR A 8 7.29 -7.55 11.32
CA THR A 8 7.72 -6.47 12.19
C THR A 8 8.83 -5.64 11.61
N GLY A 9 9.67 -6.23 10.77
CA GLY A 9 10.76 -5.49 10.19
C GLY A 9 10.30 -4.36 9.28
N ILE A 10 9.10 -4.46 8.76
CA ILE A 10 8.55 -3.44 7.87
C ILE A 10 7.72 -2.43 8.65
N GLY A 11 7.30 -2.78 9.84
CA GLY A 11 6.63 -1.85 10.72
C GLY A 11 5.21 -1.52 10.36
N PHE A 12 4.45 -2.44 9.80
CA PHE A 12 3.06 -2.16 9.47
C PHE A 12 2.11 -3.12 10.17
N SER A 13 0.87 -2.68 10.30
CA SER A 13 -0.17 -3.43 10.98
C SER A 13 -1.07 -4.14 9.99
N GLN A 14 -1.84 -5.10 10.52
CA GLN A 14 -2.82 -5.79 9.72
C GLN A 14 -3.87 -4.82 9.18
N GLU A 15 -4.18 -3.80 9.96
CA GLU A 15 -5.14 -2.79 9.53
C GLU A 15 -4.67 -2.08 8.26
N HIS A 16 -3.40 -1.76 8.19
CA HIS A 16 -2.86 -1.12 6.99
C HIS A 16 -2.95 -2.05 5.79
N LEU A 17 -2.69 -3.32 6.00
CA LEU A 17 -2.80 -4.30 4.92
C LEU A 17 -4.22 -4.36 4.38
N LEU A 18 -5.20 -4.38 5.29
CA LEU A 18 -6.59 -4.43 4.87
C LEU A 18 -7.00 -3.18 4.12
N LYS A 19 -6.49 -2.02 4.55
CA LYS A 19 -6.80 -0.78 3.86
C LYS A 19 -6.24 -0.79 2.45
N LEU A 20 -5.04 -1.32 2.25
CA LEU A 20 -4.49 -1.41 0.90
C LEU A 20 -5.33 -2.32 0.02
N ALA A 21 -5.93 -3.34 0.61
CA ALA A 21 -6.74 -4.29 -0.14
C ALA A 21 -8.10 -3.74 -0.53
N HIS A 22 -8.59 -2.70 0.17
CA HIS A 22 -9.97 -2.25 -0.03
C HIS A 22 -10.13 -0.76 -0.34
N TRP A 23 -9.19 0.09 0.07
CA TRP A 23 -9.28 1.52 -0.19
C TRP A 23 -9.11 1.81 -1.67
N LYS A 24 -9.94 2.70 -2.19
CA LYS A 24 -9.86 3.08 -3.58
C LYS A 24 -9.15 4.42 -3.69
N MET A 25 -8.34 4.55 -4.74
CA MET A 25 -7.67 5.81 -5.02
C MET A 25 -8.72 6.89 -5.24
N PRO A 26 -8.67 8.00 -4.49
CA PRO A 26 -9.74 9.00 -4.54
C PRO A 26 -9.64 9.97 -5.70
N PHE A 27 -8.53 9.99 -6.43
CA PHE A 27 -8.36 10.98 -7.49
C PHE A 27 -7.36 10.48 -8.53
N GLY A 28 -7.23 11.27 -9.59
CA GLY A 28 -6.19 11.08 -10.58
C GLY A 28 -6.48 10.01 -11.59
N LYS A 29 -5.44 9.65 -12.32
CA LYS A 29 -5.54 8.72 -13.43
C LYS A 29 -6.13 7.38 -13.03
N TYR A 30 -5.83 6.94 -11.82
CA TYR A 30 -6.28 5.65 -11.34
C TYR A 30 -7.36 5.77 -10.27
N GLY A 31 -8.10 6.89 -10.28
CA GLY A 31 -9.19 7.07 -9.34
C GLY A 31 -10.17 5.90 -9.42
N GLY A 32 -10.58 5.40 -8.25
CA GLY A 32 -11.49 4.27 -8.18
C GLY A 32 -10.82 2.91 -8.13
N ARG A 33 -9.53 2.84 -8.43
CA ARG A 33 -8.81 1.58 -8.34
C ARG A 33 -8.35 1.33 -6.91
N VAL A 34 -8.43 0.08 -6.47
CA VAL A 34 -7.96 -0.29 -5.13
C VAL A 34 -6.46 -0.05 -5.05
N LEU A 35 -6.00 0.45 -3.90
CA LEU A 35 -4.61 0.89 -3.76
C LEU A 35 -3.59 -0.19 -4.12
N ILE A 36 -3.82 -1.43 -3.69
CA ILE A 36 -2.85 -2.48 -3.96
C ILE A 36 -2.73 -2.81 -5.45
N ASP A 37 -3.73 -2.43 -6.23
CA ASP A 37 -3.70 -2.66 -7.68
C ASP A 37 -3.07 -1.53 -8.46
N LEU A 38 -2.60 -0.47 -7.79
CA LEU A 38 -1.96 0.64 -8.49
C LEU A 38 -0.64 0.17 -9.09
N PRO A 39 -0.31 0.62 -10.31
CA PRO A 39 0.96 0.24 -10.92
C PRO A 39 2.14 0.78 -10.14
N GLU A 40 3.22 0.03 -10.12
CA GLU A 40 4.42 0.40 -9.41
C GLU A 40 4.97 1.74 -9.89
N GLU A 41 4.96 1.96 -11.20
CA GLU A 41 5.50 3.20 -11.74
C GLU A 41 4.69 4.42 -11.32
N TYR A 42 3.39 4.25 -11.09
CA TYR A 42 2.57 5.34 -10.57
C TYR A 42 3.00 5.69 -9.15
N LEU A 43 3.28 4.67 -8.35
CA LEU A 43 3.75 4.87 -6.99
C LEU A 43 5.14 5.51 -6.97
N PHE A 44 6.02 5.13 -7.89
CA PHE A 44 7.33 5.76 -8.01
C PHE A 44 7.19 7.22 -8.40
N TRP A 45 6.17 7.55 -9.19
CA TRP A 45 5.92 8.94 -9.56
C TRP A 45 5.67 9.77 -8.30
N PHE A 46 4.85 9.25 -7.38
CA PHE A 46 4.61 9.93 -6.11
C PHE A 46 5.90 10.06 -5.30
N GLU A 47 6.74 9.07 -5.35
CA GLU A 47 7.99 9.13 -4.61
C GLU A 47 8.84 10.32 -5.08
N ARG A 48 8.85 10.55 -6.38
CA ARG A 48 9.61 11.68 -6.93
C ARG A 48 8.93 13.02 -6.69
N LYS A 49 7.62 13.05 -6.75
CA LYS A 49 6.87 14.31 -6.63
C LYS A 49 6.44 14.63 -5.22
N GLY A 50 6.44 13.64 -4.34
CA GLY A 50 5.95 13.81 -3.00
C GLY A 50 4.60 13.12 -2.83
N PHE A 51 4.48 12.31 -1.77
CA PHE A 51 3.23 11.62 -1.48
C PHE A 51 2.23 12.61 -0.90
N PRO A 52 0.91 12.38 -1.13
CA PRO A 52 -0.10 13.23 -0.52
C PRO A 52 0.04 13.23 1.00
N ALA A 53 -0.41 14.30 1.63
CA ALA A 53 -0.41 14.38 3.07
C ALA A 53 -1.45 13.42 3.65
N GLY A 54 -1.25 13.03 4.91
CA GLY A 54 -2.22 12.24 5.63
C GLY A 54 -2.12 10.77 5.37
N GLU A 55 -3.17 10.05 5.75
CA GLU A 55 -3.16 8.60 5.72
C GLU A 55 -3.01 8.05 4.31
N LEU A 56 -3.61 8.70 3.34
CA LEU A 56 -3.49 8.24 1.96
C LEU A 56 -2.03 8.18 1.53
N GLY A 57 -1.26 9.22 1.84
CA GLY A 57 0.15 9.23 1.48
C GLY A 57 0.93 8.13 2.15
N GLU A 58 0.62 7.89 3.43
CA GLU A 58 1.28 6.82 4.17
C GLU A 58 0.96 5.47 3.54
N LEU A 59 -0.29 5.27 3.15
CA LEU A 59 -0.70 4.01 2.53
C LEU A 59 -0.05 3.82 1.17
N LEU A 60 0.06 4.88 0.38
CA LEU A 60 0.71 4.78 -0.92
C LEU A 60 2.19 4.44 -0.80
N LYS A 61 2.86 5.05 0.16
CA LYS A 61 4.27 4.77 0.39
C LYS A 61 4.45 3.33 0.86
N PHE A 62 3.57 2.89 1.75
CA PHE A 62 3.59 1.53 2.24
C PHE A 62 3.32 0.54 1.12
N CYS A 63 2.38 0.87 0.24
CA CYS A 63 2.07 0.03 -0.91
C CYS A 63 3.30 -0.15 -1.80
N LEU A 64 4.02 0.94 -2.04
CA LEU A 64 5.23 0.86 -2.84
C LEU A 64 6.27 -0.03 -2.18
N ASP A 65 6.46 0.12 -0.87
CA ASP A 65 7.41 -0.71 -0.15
C ASP A 65 7.05 -2.19 -0.29
N LEU A 66 5.77 -2.52 -0.18
CA LEU A 66 5.33 -3.91 -0.32
C LEU A 66 5.63 -4.44 -1.72
N LYS A 67 5.38 -3.63 -2.73
CA LYS A 67 5.62 -4.06 -4.10
C LYS A 67 7.11 -4.29 -4.35
N ILE A 68 7.93 -3.43 -3.81
CA ILE A 68 9.39 -3.57 -3.95
C ILE A 68 9.85 -4.87 -3.30
N GLU A 69 9.26 -5.21 -2.16
CA GLU A 69 9.62 -6.43 -1.44
C GLU A 69 8.95 -7.68 -2.00
N GLY A 70 8.07 -7.52 -2.98
CA GLY A 70 7.36 -8.66 -3.55
C GLY A 70 6.25 -9.20 -2.68
N LEU A 71 5.76 -8.40 -1.73
CA LEU A 71 4.74 -8.83 -0.78
C LEU A 71 3.33 -8.42 -1.17
N ASP A 72 3.17 -7.77 -2.31
CA ASP A 72 1.85 -7.29 -2.72
C ASP A 72 0.87 -8.44 -2.95
N GLU A 73 1.36 -9.62 -3.30
CA GLU A 73 0.48 -10.78 -3.48
C GLU A 73 -0.23 -11.16 -2.20
N VAL A 74 0.43 -10.99 -1.06
CA VAL A 74 -0.19 -11.29 0.22
C VAL A 74 -1.41 -10.40 0.44
N VAL A 75 -1.27 -9.12 0.11
CA VAL A 75 -2.36 -8.17 0.28
C VAL A 75 -3.48 -8.45 -0.70
N LYS A 76 -3.14 -8.82 -1.92
CA LYS A 76 -4.17 -9.10 -2.93
C LYS A 76 -5.08 -10.24 -2.51
N LYS A 77 -4.54 -11.21 -1.79
CA LYS A 77 -5.36 -12.32 -1.30
C LYS A 77 -6.36 -11.88 -0.24
N LEU A 78 -6.06 -10.82 0.49
CA LEU A 78 -6.99 -10.32 1.50
C LEU A 78 -8.23 -9.71 0.88
N ARG A 79 -8.16 -9.36 -0.39
CA ARG A 79 -9.28 -8.74 -1.09
C ARG A 79 -10.38 -9.75 -1.39
N GLU A 80 -10.03 -11.00 -1.43
CA GLU A 80 -10.97 -12.05 -1.70
C GLU A 80 -11.67 -12.49 -0.42
#